data_e61a2f0906f27c818a23834e61227cd2
#
_entry.id   e61a2f0906f27c818a23834e61227cd2
#
_cell.length_a   1.000
_cell.length_b   1.000
_cell.length_c   1.000
_cell.angle_alpha   90.00
_cell.angle_beta   90.00
_cell.angle_gamma   90.00
#
_symmetry.space_group_name_H-M   'P 1'
#
loop_
_entity.id
_entity.type
_entity.pdbx_description
1 polymer ?
#
loop_
_entity_poly.entity_id
_entity_poly.type
_entity_poly.pdbx_seq_one_letter_code
_entity_poly.pdbx_strand_id
1 'polypeptide(L)'
;MSKPADGEMTINELAERTGMTVRNIRAHQTRGLLPPPVVRGRTGYYNEEHVARIELTREMQAEGLNLEAIRRMGDSLNGAAEEVVGFTRTLRAPFEDETPEIVELVELAELWKKEVEEGRGFEMLERGEKLGTIRSLPDGKVEVISPRMMNAAAALADVGMSPDAVLAVAEKLRRKTDEIAQLFTDLFLEQVWKPFDEAGRPESDWPKVRETLERTRPLGADVLMGVFQIAIAEATDKAMSRTIRSVARRETKQAEDKPAKKRSPRR
;
A
#
# COMPACT_ATOMS: atom_id res chain seq x y z
N MET A 1 6.19 -15.59 45.41
CA MET A 1 6.37 -14.92 44.07
C MET A 1 5.05 -14.18 43.82
N SER A 2 5.09 -12.85 43.74
CA SER A 2 3.89 -12.06 43.43
C SER A 2 3.46 -12.35 42.00
N LYS A 3 2.18 -12.68 41.83
CA LYS A 3 1.58 -12.88 40.51
C LYS A 3 1.56 -11.54 39.76
N PRO A 4 1.86 -11.48 38.46
CA PRO A 4 1.72 -10.25 37.70
C PRO A 4 0.27 -9.74 37.76
N ALA A 5 0.08 -8.43 37.81
CA ALA A 5 -1.24 -7.83 37.64
C ALA A 5 -1.74 -8.02 36.22
N ASP A 6 -3.03 -7.80 35.99
CA ASP A 6 -3.62 -7.98 34.65
C ASP A 6 -2.92 -7.05 33.66
N GLY A 7 -2.39 -7.60 32.54
CA GLY A 7 -1.62 -6.87 31.55
C GLY A 7 -0.12 -6.67 31.85
N GLU A 8 0.40 -7.17 32.98
CA GLU A 8 1.83 -7.13 33.30
C GLU A 8 2.54 -8.42 32.85
N MET A 9 3.77 -8.29 32.38
CA MET A 9 4.60 -9.41 31.92
C MET A 9 6.01 -9.32 32.49
N THR A 10 6.67 -10.47 32.64
CA THR A 10 8.11 -10.56 32.97
C THR A 10 8.96 -10.21 31.74
N ILE A 11 10.28 -10.01 31.95
CA ILE A 11 11.21 -9.76 30.84
C ILE A 11 11.26 -10.92 29.83
N ASN A 12 11.04 -12.15 30.26
CA ASN A 12 11.03 -13.31 29.38
C ASN A 12 9.75 -13.32 28.51
N GLU A 13 8.60 -13.03 29.11
CA GLU A 13 7.32 -12.90 28.37
C GLU A 13 7.37 -11.73 27.39
N LEU A 14 7.96 -10.59 27.78
CA LEU A 14 8.19 -9.46 26.86
C LEU A 14 9.11 -9.86 25.72
N ALA A 15 10.18 -10.62 25.99
CA ALA A 15 11.12 -11.10 24.96
C ALA A 15 10.42 -12.03 23.97
N GLU A 16 9.61 -12.97 24.46
CA GLU A 16 8.82 -13.89 23.65
C GLU A 16 7.81 -13.14 22.77
N ARG A 17 7.05 -12.24 23.38
CA ARG A 17 6.01 -11.48 22.70
C ARG A 17 6.54 -10.54 21.59
N THR A 18 7.69 -9.92 21.83
CA THR A 18 8.29 -8.98 20.88
C THR A 18 9.31 -9.61 19.92
N GLY A 19 9.70 -10.88 20.15
CA GLY A 19 10.77 -11.54 19.42
C GLY A 19 12.17 -10.91 19.67
N MET A 20 12.30 -10.10 20.73
CA MET A 20 13.57 -9.46 21.10
C MET A 20 14.27 -10.26 22.21
N THR A 21 15.58 -10.41 22.14
CA THR A 21 16.32 -11.09 23.21
C THR A 21 16.33 -10.26 24.49
N VAL A 22 16.31 -10.93 25.67
CA VAL A 22 16.41 -10.29 26.99
C VAL A 22 17.63 -9.35 27.07
N ARG A 23 18.74 -9.72 26.43
CA ARG A 23 19.95 -8.89 26.36
C ARG A 23 19.67 -7.57 25.62
N ASN A 24 18.95 -7.62 24.52
CA ASN A 24 18.63 -6.42 23.72
C ASN A 24 17.61 -5.54 24.45
N ILE A 25 16.61 -6.13 25.14
CA ILE A 25 15.68 -5.38 25.98
C ILE A 25 16.42 -4.58 27.04
N ARG A 26 17.36 -5.21 27.76
CA ARG A 26 18.19 -4.52 28.75
C ARG A 26 19.09 -3.44 28.13
N ALA A 27 19.65 -3.69 26.94
CA ALA A 27 20.42 -2.69 26.22
C ALA A 27 19.56 -1.48 25.82
N HIS A 28 18.32 -1.69 25.40
CA HIS A 28 17.36 -0.62 25.10
C HIS A 28 17.00 0.19 26.33
N GLN A 29 16.81 -0.45 27.48
CA GLN A 29 16.60 0.23 28.76
C GLN A 29 17.80 1.11 29.15
N THR A 30 19.02 0.55 29.09
CA THR A 30 20.25 1.29 29.41
C THR A 30 20.45 2.50 28.51
N ARG A 31 19.98 2.44 27.28
CA ARG A 31 20.03 3.54 26.29
C ARG A 31 18.87 4.53 26.38
N GLY A 32 17.93 4.33 27.31
CA GLY A 32 16.75 5.19 27.44
C GLY A 32 15.71 5.04 26.34
N LEU A 33 15.76 3.93 25.59
CA LEU A 33 14.75 3.63 24.54
C LEU A 33 13.49 3.00 25.13
N LEU A 34 13.59 2.38 26.30
CA LEU A 34 12.49 1.78 27.06
C LEU A 34 12.41 2.39 28.44
N PRO A 35 11.21 2.63 28.98
CA PRO A 35 11.05 3.05 30.37
C PRO A 35 11.52 1.95 31.31
N PRO A 36 11.82 2.28 32.58
CA PRO A 36 12.16 1.28 33.57
C PRO A 36 10.93 0.42 33.91
N PRO A 37 11.12 -0.90 34.16
CA PRO A 37 10.02 -1.76 34.60
C PRO A 37 9.54 -1.39 36.02
N VAL A 38 8.32 -1.74 36.33
CA VAL A 38 7.84 -1.71 37.73
C VAL A 38 8.50 -2.85 38.51
N VAL A 39 9.35 -2.52 39.49
CA VAL A 39 10.06 -3.53 40.28
C VAL A 39 9.24 -3.93 41.53
N ARG A 40 8.97 -5.23 41.65
CA ARG A 40 8.35 -5.81 42.87
C ARG A 40 9.24 -6.93 43.41
N GLY A 41 9.82 -6.70 44.55
CA GLY A 41 10.81 -7.61 45.12
C GLY A 41 12.09 -7.65 44.29
N ARG A 42 12.37 -8.77 43.61
CA ARG A 42 13.51 -8.95 42.72
C ARG A 42 13.13 -9.06 41.23
N THR A 43 11.84 -8.86 40.93
CA THR A 43 11.31 -9.06 39.56
C THR A 43 10.84 -7.73 39.00
N GLY A 44 11.30 -7.42 37.78
CA GLY A 44 10.82 -6.30 36.97
C GLY A 44 9.61 -6.75 36.14
N TYR A 45 8.55 -5.96 36.16
CA TYR A 45 7.33 -6.16 35.39
C TYR A 45 7.19 -5.10 34.32
N TYR A 46 6.80 -5.52 33.14
CA TYR A 46 6.63 -4.74 31.92
C TYR A 46 5.15 -4.75 31.53
N ASN A 47 4.72 -3.82 30.69
CA ASN A 47 3.34 -3.68 30.24
C ASN A 47 3.28 -3.43 28.72
N GLU A 48 2.09 -3.15 28.19
CA GLU A 48 1.84 -2.88 26.77
C GLU A 48 2.64 -1.69 26.25
N GLU A 49 2.92 -0.68 27.06
CA GLU A 49 3.77 0.46 26.67
C GLU A 49 5.18 0.00 26.28
N HIS A 50 5.74 -0.97 26.98
CA HIS A 50 7.07 -1.51 26.64
C HIS A 50 7.04 -2.28 25.33
N VAL A 51 5.95 -3.01 25.05
CA VAL A 51 5.75 -3.68 23.75
C VAL A 51 5.68 -2.64 22.64
N ALA A 52 4.83 -1.62 22.78
CA ALA A 52 4.66 -0.55 21.82
C ALA A 52 5.97 0.20 21.54
N ARG A 53 6.78 0.49 22.57
CA ARG A 53 8.11 1.12 22.44
C ARG A 53 9.09 0.26 21.66
N ILE A 54 9.08 -1.04 21.86
CA ILE A 54 9.95 -1.98 21.13
C ILE A 54 9.54 -2.01 19.65
N GLU A 55 8.24 -2.11 19.37
CA GLU A 55 7.69 -2.12 18.02
C GLU A 55 8.04 -0.82 17.27
N LEU A 56 7.78 0.33 17.91
CA LEU A 56 8.13 1.63 17.36
C LEU A 56 9.63 1.77 17.06
N THR A 57 10.49 1.32 18.00
CA THR A 57 11.94 1.35 17.79
C THR A 57 12.36 0.52 16.59
N ARG A 58 11.76 -0.65 16.41
CA ARG A 58 12.04 -1.54 15.28
C ARG A 58 11.59 -0.93 13.96
N GLU A 59 10.39 -0.36 13.93
CA GLU A 59 9.85 0.31 12.75
C GLU A 59 10.73 1.50 12.33
N MET A 60 11.11 2.35 13.26
CA MET A 60 11.99 3.48 12.99
C MET A 60 13.39 3.07 12.52
N GLN A 61 13.92 1.96 13.04
CA GLN A 61 15.18 1.39 12.55
C GLN A 61 15.05 0.84 11.12
N ALA A 62 13.93 0.23 10.79
CA ALA A 62 13.65 -0.23 9.42
C ALA A 62 13.58 0.93 8.41
N GLU A 63 13.16 2.12 8.88
CA GLU A 63 13.20 3.37 8.11
C GLU A 63 14.58 4.05 8.08
N GLY A 64 15.63 3.40 8.64
CA GLY A 64 17.00 3.90 8.62
C GLY A 64 17.37 4.88 9.73
N LEU A 65 16.48 5.13 10.71
CA LEU A 65 16.78 5.98 11.86
C LEU A 65 17.74 5.25 12.82
N ASN A 66 18.75 5.96 13.31
CA ASN A 66 19.61 5.41 14.34
C ASN A 66 18.96 5.50 15.73
N LEU A 67 19.43 4.67 16.68
CA LEU A 67 18.86 4.58 18.03
C LEU A 67 18.88 5.90 18.80
N GLU A 68 19.83 6.78 18.53
CA GLU A 68 19.92 8.09 19.20
C GLU A 68 18.82 9.06 18.70
N ALA A 69 18.54 9.04 17.40
CA ALA A 69 17.41 9.79 16.85
C ALA A 69 16.06 9.28 17.39
N ILE A 70 15.91 7.94 17.46
CA ILE A 70 14.73 7.29 18.02
C ILE A 70 14.54 7.66 19.50
N ARG A 71 15.62 7.65 20.29
CA ARG A 71 15.59 8.06 21.70
C ARG A 71 15.10 9.51 21.84
N ARG A 72 15.68 10.44 21.09
CA ARG A 72 15.26 11.86 21.13
C ARG A 72 13.79 12.06 20.74
N MET A 73 13.32 11.33 19.76
CA MET A 73 11.90 11.33 19.40
C MET A 73 11.04 10.76 20.53
N GLY A 74 11.48 9.64 21.13
CA GLY A 74 10.79 9.01 22.27
C GLY A 74 10.66 9.93 23.48
N ASP A 75 11.72 10.69 23.81
CA ASP A 75 11.72 11.67 24.89
C ASP A 75 10.71 12.83 24.62
N SER A 76 10.52 13.21 23.34
CA SER A 76 9.57 14.25 22.94
C SER A 76 8.11 13.78 22.83
N LEU A 77 7.87 12.46 22.90
CA LEU A 77 6.51 11.88 22.79
C LEU A 77 5.80 11.69 24.15
N ASN A 78 6.44 12.05 25.28
CA ASN A 78 5.84 12.11 26.62
C ASN A 78 4.93 10.92 27.00
N GLY A 79 5.32 9.70 26.67
CA GLY A 79 4.50 8.50 26.98
C GLY A 79 3.53 8.06 25.86
N ALA A 80 3.36 8.83 24.81
CA ALA A 80 2.45 8.53 23.68
C ALA A 80 3.00 7.47 22.69
N ALA A 81 3.94 6.61 23.11
CA ALA A 81 4.56 5.61 22.23
C ALA A 81 3.51 4.65 21.63
N GLU A 82 2.54 4.20 22.44
CA GLU A 82 1.46 3.31 21.98
C GLU A 82 0.58 4.01 20.93
N GLU A 83 0.25 5.27 21.16
CA GLU A 83 -0.55 6.06 20.21
C GLU A 83 0.19 6.29 18.89
N VAL A 84 1.51 6.55 18.95
CA VAL A 84 2.34 6.70 17.75
C VAL A 84 2.46 5.40 16.98
N VAL A 85 2.64 4.27 17.66
CA VAL A 85 2.63 2.93 17.02
C VAL A 85 1.26 2.66 16.39
N GLY A 86 0.18 2.91 17.12
CA GLY A 86 -1.18 2.79 16.60
C GLY A 86 -1.41 3.66 15.36
N PHE A 87 -0.98 4.91 15.41
CA PHE A 87 -1.06 5.85 14.30
C PHE A 87 -0.24 5.37 13.08
N THR A 88 1.01 4.95 13.30
CA THR A 88 1.89 4.43 12.22
C THR A 88 1.30 3.16 11.61
N ARG A 89 0.75 2.27 12.42
CA ARG A 89 0.07 1.06 11.95
C ARG A 89 -1.15 1.41 11.10
N THR A 90 -1.95 2.39 11.52
CA THR A 90 -3.09 2.89 10.74
C THR A 90 -2.63 3.50 9.41
N LEU A 91 -1.54 4.28 9.40
CA LEU A 91 -0.97 4.83 8.16
C LEU A 91 -0.56 3.76 7.15
N ARG A 92 -0.03 2.66 7.63
CA ARG A 92 0.50 1.56 6.80
C ARG A 92 -0.52 0.46 6.49
N ALA A 93 -1.64 0.41 7.22
CA ALA A 93 -2.66 -0.61 6.99
C ALA A 93 -3.17 -0.53 5.54
N PRO A 94 -3.44 -1.65 4.86
CA PRO A 94 -4.07 -1.65 3.55
C PRO A 94 -5.40 -0.87 3.56
N PHE A 95 -5.80 -0.30 2.42
CA PHE A 95 -7.08 0.43 2.32
C PHE A 95 -8.31 -0.47 2.44
N GLU A 96 -8.15 -1.77 2.12
CA GLU A 96 -9.15 -2.82 2.30
C GLU A 96 -8.47 -3.97 3.04
N ASP A 97 -9.25 -4.84 3.68
CA ASP A 97 -8.77 -6.07 4.35
C ASP A 97 -8.36 -7.12 3.29
N GLU A 98 -7.42 -6.75 2.44
CA GLU A 98 -6.86 -7.64 1.44
C GLU A 98 -5.69 -8.41 2.07
N THR A 99 -5.85 -9.72 2.20
CA THR A 99 -4.80 -10.57 2.75
C THR A 99 -3.89 -11.05 1.61
N PRO A 100 -2.58 -10.80 1.68
CA PRO A 100 -1.62 -11.35 0.72
C PRO A 100 -1.71 -12.88 0.65
N GLU A 101 -1.58 -13.42 -0.55
CA GLU A 101 -1.59 -14.87 -0.80
C GLU A 101 -0.20 -15.35 -1.22
N ILE A 102 0.19 -16.56 -0.78
CA ILE A 102 1.44 -17.18 -1.19
C ILE A 102 1.09 -18.22 -2.23
N VAL A 103 1.64 -18.06 -3.45
CA VAL A 103 1.45 -18.97 -4.58
C VAL A 103 2.79 -19.56 -5.03
N GLU A 104 2.74 -20.70 -5.70
CA GLU A 104 3.93 -21.26 -6.37
C GLU A 104 4.26 -20.44 -7.62
N LEU A 105 5.55 -20.23 -7.90
CA LEU A 105 5.99 -19.50 -9.10
C LEU A 105 5.41 -20.11 -10.40
N VAL A 106 5.18 -21.41 -10.41
CA VAL A 106 4.59 -22.10 -11.57
C VAL A 106 3.15 -21.67 -11.85
N GLU A 107 2.37 -21.37 -10.82
CA GLU A 107 0.98 -20.85 -10.99
C GLU A 107 0.99 -19.47 -11.64
N LEU A 108 1.93 -18.63 -11.24
CA LEU A 108 2.12 -17.32 -11.86
C LEU A 108 2.62 -17.44 -13.31
N ALA A 109 3.48 -18.43 -13.59
CA ALA A 109 3.99 -18.71 -14.92
C ALA A 109 2.90 -19.15 -15.91
N GLU A 110 1.84 -19.85 -15.45
CA GLU A 110 0.69 -20.19 -16.29
C GLU A 110 -0.08 -18.94 -16.75
N LEU A 111 -0.20 -17.91 -15.90
CA LEU A 111 -0.82 -16.64 -16.26
C LEU A 111 -0.01 -15.90 -17.36
N TRP A 112 1.32 -16.07 -17.35
CA TRP A 112 2.24 -15.45 -18.30
C TRP A 112 2.82 -16.44 -19.31
N LYS A 113 2.08 -17.50 -19.62
CA LYS A 113 2.56 -18.63 -20.40
C LYS A 113 3.27 -18.23 -21.69
N LYS A 114 2.69 -17.31 -22.45
CA LYS A 114 3.27 -16.83 -23.70
C LYS A 114 4.59 -16.09 -23.46
N GLU A 115 4.62 -15.20 -22.48
CA GLU A 115 5.82 -14.42 -22.11
C GLU A 115 6.92 -15.35 -21.57
N VAL A 116 6.56 -16.42 -20.86
CA VAL A 116 7.49 -17.45 -20.38
C VAL A 116 8.04 -18.26 -21.57
N GLU A 117 7.21 -18.67 -22.51
CA GLU A 117 7.63 -19.38 -23.74
C GLU A 117 8.56 -18.52 -24.62
N GLU A 118 8.36 -17.20 -24.63
CA GLU A 118 9.22 -16.22 -25.29
C GLU A 118 10.48 -15.86 -24.49
N GLY A 119 10.72 -16.47 -23.32
CA GLY A 119 11.88 -16.24 -22.46
C GLY A 119 11.80 -14.96 -21.62
N ARG A 120 10.63 -14.30 -21.51
CA ARG A 120 10.41 -13.04 -20.80
C ARG A 120 9.79 -13.20 -19.39
N GLY A 121 9.65 -14.43 -18.89
CA GLY A 121 9.02 -14.70 -17.59
C GLY A 121 9.69 -13.95 -16.43
N PHE A 122 11.03 -13.90 -16.40
CA PHE A 122 11.76 -13.14 -15.38
C PHE A 122 11.54 -11.62 -15.47
N GLU A 123 11.44 -11.09 -16.68
CA GLU A 123 11.11 -9.68 -16.88
C GLU A 123 9.72 -9.35 -16.32
N MET A 124 8.73 -10.21 -16.55
CA MET A 124 7.38 -10.05 -16.00
C MET A 124 7.38 -10.07 -14.48
N LEU A 125 8.14 -11.00 -13.87
CA LEU A 125 8.30 -11.09 -12.42
C LEU A 125 8.91 -9.80 -11.86
N GLU A 126 10.03 -9.35 -12.40
CA GLU A 126 10.72 -8.13 -11.97
C GLU A 126 9.81 -6.87 -12.08
N ARG A 127 9.03 -6.78 -13.16
CA ARG A 127 8.08 -5.68 -13.34
C ARG A 127 6.95 -5.72 -12.31
N GLY A 128 6.42 -6.92 -12.00
CA GLY A 128 5.43 -7.12 -10.95
C GLY A 128 5.96 -6.73 -9.56
N GLU A 129 7.21 -7.06 -9.26
CA GLU A 129 7.88 -6.63 -8.03
C GLU A 129 8.08 -5.12 -7.96
N LYS A 130 8.54 -4.49 -9.03
CA LYS A 130 8.67 -3.02 -9.12
C LYS A 130 7.32 -2.30 -8.98
N LEU A 131 6.26 -2.91 -9.49
CA LEU A 131 4.90 -2.41 -9.32
C LEU A 131 4.41 -2.54 -7.86
N GLY A 132 5.02 -3.46 -7.08
CA GLY A 132 4.65 -3.73 -5.69
C GLY A 132 3.43 -4.62 -5.56
N THR A 133 3.07 -5.39 -6.59
CA THR A 133 1.94 -6.32 -6.59
C THR A 133 2.31 -7.73 -6.16
N ILE A 134 3.58 -8.07 -6.29
CA ILE A 134 4.14 -9.37 -5.90
C ILE A 134 5.50 -9.18 -5.21
N ARG A 135 5.93 -10.21 -4.49
CA ARG A 135 7.25 -10.31 -3.87
C ARG A 135 7.78 -11.74 -3.96
N SER A 136 8.97 -11.93 -4.51
CA SER A 136 9.63 -13.24 -4.53
C SER A 136 10.07 -13.67 -3.12
N LEU A 137 9.86 -14.95 -2.80
CA LEU A 137 10.28 -15.58 -1.55
C LEU A 137 11.44 -16.55 -1.80
N PRO A 138 12.29 -16.85 -0.77
CA PRO A 138 13.51 -17.67 -0.95
C PRO A 138 13.28 -19.09 -1.45
N ASP A 139 12.13 -19.68 -1.21
CA ASP A 139 11.78 -21.07 -1.52
C ASP A 139 11.11 -21.25 -2.90
N GLY A 140 11.23 -20.27 -3.80
CA GLY A 140 10.63 -20.31 -5.14
C GLY A 140 9.13 -20.02 -5.16
N LYS A 141 8.61 -19.49 -4.07
CA LYS A 141 7.24 -19.00 -3.96
C LYS A 141 7.18 -17.50 -4.23
N VAL A 142 5.97 -17.03 -4.44
CA VAL A 142 5.68 -15.62 -4.65
C VAL A 142 4.55 -15.19 -3.72
N GLU A 143 4.77 -14.13 -2.96
CA GLU A 143 3.73 -13.46 -2.22
C GLU A 143 3.00 -12.50 -3.17
N VAL A 144 1.73 -12.74 -3.40
CA VAL A 144 0.83 -11.84 -4.13
C VAL A 144 0.27 -10.83 -3.13
N ILE A 145 0.77 -9.62 -3.19
CA ILE A 145 0.43 -8.54 -2.24
C ILE A 145 -1.01 -8.07 -2.45
N SER A 146 -1.47 -8.04 -3.70
CA SER A 146 -2.85 -7.70 -4.05
C SER A 146 -3.48 -8.80 -4.92
N PRO A 147 -4.12 -9.81 -4.32
CA PRO A 147 -4.89 -10.84 -5.04
C PRO A 147 -5.96 -10.24 -5.95
N ARG A 148 -6.60 -9.15 -5.54
CA ARG A 148 -7.59 -8.42 -6.33
C ARG A 148 -7.02 -7.90 -7.66
N MET A 149 -5.84 -7.29 -7.63
CA MET A 149 -5.17 -6.83 -8.86
C MET A 149 -4.75 -8.01 -9.74
N MET A 150 -4.27 -9.10 -9.15
CA MET A 150 -3.91 -10.32 -9.86
C MET A 150 -5.12 -10.94 -10.56
N ASN A 151 -6.24 -11.10 -9.85
CA ASN A 151 -7.49 -11.62 -10.40
C ASN A 151 -8.04 -10.74 -11.54
N ALA A 152 -7.93 -9.41 -11.39
CA ALA A 152 -8.31 -8.49 -12.46
C ALA A 152 -7.42 -8.64 -13.70
N ALA A 153 -6.10 -8.81 -13.52
CA ALA A 153 -5.17 -9.06 -14.62
C ALA A 153 -5.46 -10.39 -15.32
N ALA A 154 -5.77 -11.46 -14.57
CA ALA A 154 -6.17 -12.74 -15.13
C ALA A 154 -7.46 -12.61 -15.95
N ALA A 155 -8.48 -11.96 -15.42
CA ALA A 155 -9.74 -11.74 -16.13
C ALA A 155 -9.56 -10.94 -17.44
N LEU A 156 -8.62 -9.96 -17.45
CA LEU A 156 -8.28 -9.24 -18.67
C LEU A 156 -7.55 -10.13 -19.70
N ALA A 157 -6.69 -11.04 -19.24
CA ALA A 157 -6.05 -12.03 -20.10
C ALA A 157 -7.07 -13.00 -20.73
N ASP A 158 -8.07 -13.44 -19.97
CA ASP A 158 -9.16 -14.33 -20.44
C ASP A 158 -9.99 -13.71 -21.58
N VAL A 159 -10.14 -12.38 -21.59
CA VAL A 159 -10.79 -11.67 -22.72
C VAL A 159 -9.82 -11.30 -23.86
N GLY A 160 -8.60 -11.85 -23.83
CA GLY A 160 -7.62 -11.76 -24.92
C GLY A 160 -6.67 -10.58 -24.85
N MET A 161 -6.59 -9.85 -23.74
CA MET A 161 -5.57 -8.83 -23.55
C MET A 161 -4.24 -9.49 -23.16
N SER A 162 -3.13 -9.09 -23.78
CA SER A 162 -1.84 -9.66 -23.41
C SER A 162 -1.43 -9.20 -22.00
N PRO A 163 -0.89 -10.12 -21.16
CA PRO A 163 -0.39 -9.77 -19.83
C PRO A 163 0.62 -8.63 -19.84
N ASP A 164 1.50 -8.59 -20.84
CA ASP A 164 2.46 -7.49 -21.03
C ASP A 164 1.77 -6.13 -21.22
N ALA A 165 0.72 -6.07 -22.04
CA ALA A 165 -0.04 -4.82 -22.24
C ALA A 165 -0.79 -4.41 -20.94
N VAL A 166 -1.36 -5.36 -20.22
CA VAL A 166 -2.02 -5.12 -18.94
C VAL A 166 -1.03 -4.57 -17.92
N LEU A 167 0.14 -5.20 -17.80
CA LEU A 167 1.20 -4.76 -16.89
C LEU A 167 1.74 -3.37 -17.26
N ALA A 168 1.92 -3.08 -18.55
CA ALA A 168 2.34 -1.75 -19.02
C ALA A 168 1.31 -0.65 -18.68
N VAL A 169 0.02 -0.98 -18.68
CA VAL A 169 -1.03 -0.05 -18.21
C VAL A 169 -0.96 0.11 -16.70
N ALA A 170 -0.78 -0.97 -15.94
CA ALA A 170 -0.65 -0.94 -14.48
C ALA A 170 0.54 -0.09 -14.02
N GLU A 171 1.69 -0.19 -14.70
CA GLU A 171 2.87 0.64 -14.43
C GLU A 171 2.61 2.15 -14.66
N LYS A 172 1.87 2.48 -15.73
CA LYS A 172 1.47 3.88 -15.98
C LYS A 172 0.48 4.37 -14.94
N LEU A 173 -0.46 3.51 -14.55
CA LEU A 173 -1.44 3.80 -13.51
C LEU A 173 -0.75 4.02 -12.18
N ARG A 174 0.21 3.18 -11.79
CA ARG A 174 0.98 3.31 -10.55
C ARG A 174 1.62 4.69 -10.40
N ARG A 175 2.31 5.17 -11.43
CA ARG A 175 2.93 6.51 -11.39
C ARG A 175 1.92 7.63 -11.17
N LYS A 176 0.71 7.50 -11.74
CA LYS A 176 -0.36 8.49 -11.55
C LYS A 176 -1.03 8.38 -10.19
N THR A 177 -1.18 7.16 -9.68
CA THR A 177 -1.73 6.94 -8.33
C THR A 177 -0.76 7.37 -7.24
N ASP A 178 0.55 7.32 -7.45
CA ASP A 178 1.53 7.87 -6.51
C ASP A 178 1.34 9.40 -6.35
N GLU A 179 1.12 10.14 -7.45
CA GLU A 179 0.81 11.56 -7.43
C GLU A 179 -0.53 11.84 -6.69
N ILE A 180 -1.55 11.02 -6.95
CA ILE A 180 -2.86 11.14 -6.29
C ILE A 180 -2.74 10.83 -4.79
N ALA A 181 -2.00 9.79 -4.42
CA ALA A 181 -1.76 9.45 -3.01
C ALA A 181 -1.08 10.60 -2.26
N GLN A 182 -0.15 11.30 -2.92
CA GLN A 182 0.49 12.48 -2.35
C GLN A 182 -0.53 13.59 -2.05
N LEU A 183 -1.50 13.86 -2.93
CA LEU A 183 -2.54 14.88 -2.69
C LEU A 183 -3.34 14.59 -1.41
N PHE A 184 -3.73 13.33 -1.18
CA PHE A 184 -4.44 12.95 0.04
C PHE A 184 -3.55 13.01 1.28
N THR A 185 -2.28 12.64 1.14
CA THR A 185 -1.30 12.76 2.21
C THR A 185 -1.09 14.21 2.62
N ASP A 186 -0.87 15.08 1.65
CA ASP A 186 -0.67 16.53 1.89
C ASP A 186 -1.92 17.16 2.55
N LEU A 187 -3.11 16.77 2.09
CA LEU A 187 -4.36 17.23 2.70
C LEU A 187 -4.44 16.84 4.18
N PHE A 188 -4.11 15.60 4.53
CA PHE A 188 -4.08 15.16 5.92
C PHE A 188 -3.02 15.89 6.73
N LEU A 189 -1.81 16.05 6.18
CA LEU A 189 -0.72 16.74 6.85
C LEU A 189 -1.06 18.21 7.14
N GLU A 190 -1.68 18.91 6.21
CA GLU A 190 -2.05 20.31 6.38
C GLU A 190 -3.25 20.51 7.32
N GLN A 191 -4.29 19.68 7.18
CA GLN A 191 -5.55 19.89 7.87
C GLN A 191 -5.66 19.22 9.24
N VAL A 192 -4.87 18.18 9.48
CA VAL A 192 -4.95 17.37 10.71
C VAL A 192 -3.63 17.38 11.47
N TRP A 193 -2.54 17.00 10.81
CA TRP A 193 -1.26 16.84 11.47
C TRP A 193 -0.65 18.17 11.91
N LYS A 194 -0.59 19.15 11.03
CA LYS A 194 0.04 20.46 11.32
C LYS A 194 -0.60 21.19 12.50
N PRO A 195 -1.94 21.33 12.60
CA PRO A 195 -2.57 21.92 13.78
C PRO A 195 -2.27 21.16 15.08
N PHE A 196 -2.24 19.83 15.01
CA PHE A 196 -1.90 18.98 16.15
C PHE A 196 -0.44 19.16 16.58
N ASP A 197 0.49 19.24 15.64
CA ASP A 197 1.92 19.48 15.88
C ASP A 197 2.18 20.87 16.48
N GLU A 198 1.56 21.90 15.93
CA GLU A 198 1.64 23.29 16.41
C GLU A 198 1.06 23.45 17.82
N ALA A 199 0.08 22.63 18.20
CA ALA A 199 -0.47 22.58 19.56
C ALA A 199 0.45 21.84 20.56
N GLY A 200 1.62 21.34 20.14
CA GLY A 200 2.57 20.62 20.97
C GLY A 200 2.23 19.13 21.14
N ARG A 201 1.40 18.57 20.28
CA ARG A 201 1.00 17.14 20.28
C ARG A 201 0.41 16.69 21.62
N PRO A 202 -0.69 17.30 22.11
CA PRO A 202 -1.31 16.93 23.37
C PRO A 202 -1.65 15.44 23.41
N GLU A 203 -1.31 14.78 24.51
CA GLU A 203 -1.58 13.33 24.67
C GLU A 203 -3.07 13.00 24.52
N SER A 204 -3.95 13.88 25.02
CA SER A 204 -5.41 13.75 24.88
C SER A 204 -5.94 13.75 23.46
N ASP A 205 -5.20 14.31 22.51
CA ASP A 205 -5.66 14.53 21.13
C ASP A 205 -5.20 13.41 20.16
N TRP A 206 -4.26 12.55 20.56
CA TRP A 206 -3.81 11.42 19.76
C TRP A 206 -4.95 10.50 19.29
N PRO A 207 -5.89 10.10 20.17
CA PRO A 207 -7.02 9.28 19.75
C PRO A 207 -7.84 9.93 18.63
N LYS A 208 -8.04 11.25 18.71
CA LYS A 208 -8.79 12.01 17.70
C LYS A 208 -8.06 12.07 16.36
N VAL A 209 -6.74 12.28 16.37
CA VAL A 209 -5.92 12.29 15.15
C VAL A 209 -5.96 10.91 14.47
N ARG A 210 -5.83 9.83 15.26
CA ARG A 210 -5.93 8.46 14.76
C ARG A 210 -7.32 8.17 14.20
N GLU A 211 -8.39 8.46 14.95
CA GLU A 211 -9.77 8.28 14.47
C GLU A 211 -10.02 9.05 13.16
N THR A 212 -9.53 10.29 13.07
CA THR A 212 -9.67 11.08 11.86
C THR A 212 -8.99 10.40 10.66
N LEU A 213 -7.77 9.87 10.86
CA LEU A 213 -7.05 9.13 9.83
C LEU A 213 -7.82 7.87 9.41
N GLU A 214 -8.26 7.05 10.38
CA GLU A 214 -9.03 5.82 10.13
C GLU A 214 -10.31 6.09 9.34
N ARG A 215 -11.00 7.18 9.64
CA ARG A 215 -12.24 7.56 8.95
C ARG A 215 -12.02 8.18 7.57
N THR A 216 -10.95 8.93 7.38
CA THR A 216 -10.70 9.63 6.11
C THR A 216 -10.08 8.73 5.05
N ARG A 217 -9.36 7.67 5.44
CA ARG A 217 -8.73 6.74 4.50
C ARG A 217 -9.71 6.12 3.49
N PRO A 218 -10.80 5.44 3.89
CA PRO A 218 -11.74 4.85 2.94
C PRO A 218 -12.42 5.91 2.06
N LEU A 219 -12.67 7.11 2.59
CA LEU A 219 -13.27 8.20 1.84
C LEU A 219 -12.37 8.68 0.69
N GLY A 220 -11.05 8.62 0.86
CA GLY A 220 -10.10 8.92 -0.21
C GLY A 220 -10.24 7.95 -1.39
N ALA A 221 -10.40 6.66 -1.12
CA ALA A 221 -10.65 5.65 -2.16
C ALA A 221 -11.99 5.87 -2.87
N ASP A 222 -13.05 6.20 -2.14
CA ASP A 222 -14.37 6.49 -2.71
C ASP A 222 -14.34 7.71 -3.63
N VAL A 223 -13.67 8.79 -3.21
CA VAL A 223 -13.49 10.00 -4.03
C VAL A 223 -12.72 9.67 -5.30
N LEU A 224 -11.61 8.93 -5.19
CA LEU A 224 -10.80 8.51 -6.35
C LEU A 224 -11.64 7.69 -7.33
N MET A 225 -12.40 6.71 -6.84
CA MET A 225 -13.27 5.88 -7.67
C MET A 225 -14.34 6.71 -8.37
N GLY A 226 -14.98 7.66 -7.67
CA GLY A 226 -15.97 8.57 -8.25
C GLY A 226 -15.38 9.42 -9.38
N VAL A 227 -14.23 10.03 -9.15
CA VAL A 227 -13.52 10.83 -10.18
C VAL A 227 -13.10 9.96 -11.35
N PHE A 228 -12.62 8.74 -11.10
CA PHE A 228 -12.24 7.80 -12.16
C PHE A 228 -13.43 7.40 -13.03
N GLN A 229 -14.60 7.12 -12.44
CA GLN A 229 -15.81 6.77 -13.18
C GLN A 229 -16.27 7.92 -14.09
N ILE A 230 -16.21 9.16 -13.63
CA ILE A 230 -16.51 10.34 -14.44
C ILE A 230 -15.52 10.44 -15.60
N ALA A 231 -14.22 10.35 -15.32
CA ALA A 231 -13.17 10.48 -16.32
C ALA A 231 -13.22 9.40 -17.40
N ILE A 232 -13.55 8.14 -17.04
CA ILE A 232 -13.64 7.06 -18.02
C ILE A 232 -14.89 7.22 -18.92
N ALA A 233 -16.01 7.68 -18.38
CA ALA A 233 -17.20 7.97 -19.16
C ALA A 233 -16.90 9.05 -20.21
N GLU A 234 -16.31 10.18 -19.81
CA GLU A 234 -15.91 11.25 -20.73
C GLU A 234 -14.90 10.79 -21.78
N ALA A 235 -13.91 9.98 -21.40
CA ALA A 235 -12.89 9.46 -22.31
C ALA A 235 -13.54 8.53 -23.36
N THR A 236 -14.48 7.69 -22.94
CA THR A 236 -15.22 6.78 -23.82
C THR A 236 -16.08 7.55 -24.81
N ASP A 237 -16.83 8.57 -24.39
CA ASP A 237 -17.63 9.41 -25.27
C ASP A 237 -16.77 10.15 -26.31
N LYS A 238 -15.64 10.70 -25.90
CA LYS A 238 -14.68 11.33 -26.81
C LYS A 238 -14.10 10.35 -27.82
N ALA A 239 -13.76 9.14 -27.40
CA ALA A 239 -13.24 8.08 -28.27
C ALA A 239 -14.29 7.64 -29.30
N MET A 240 -15.51 7.38 -28.85
CA MET A 240 -16.64 7.00 -29.71
C MET A 240 -16.95 8.07 -30.76
N SER A 241 -17.02 9.32 -30.35
CA SER A 241 -17.24 10.46 -31.23
C SER A 241 -16.15 10.59 -32.31
N ARG A 242 -14.87 10.35 -31.96
CA ARG A 242 -13.77 10.33 -32.94
C ARG A 242 -13.90 9.18 -33.92
N THR A 243 -14.26 7.98 -33.45
CA THR A 243 -14.43 6.80 -34.28
C THR A 243 -15.56 6.99 -35.28
N ILE A 244 -16.73 7.46 -34.83
CA ILE A 244 -17.89 7.76 -35.71
C ILE A 244 -17.50 8.76 -36.80
N ARG A 245 -16.82 9.86 -36.44
CA ARG A 245 -16.37 10.86 -37.41
C ARG A 245 -15.37 10.28 -38.42
N SER A 246 -14.49 9.37 -37.98
CA SER A 246 -13.50 8.73 -38.85
C SER A 246 -14.16 7.78 -39.86
N VAL A 247 -15.16 7.02 -39.43
CA VAL A 247 -15.96 6.11 -40.25
C VAL A 247 -16.73 6.94 -41.31
N ALA A 248 -17.47 7.96 -40.88
CA ALA A 248 -18.21 8.83 -41.78
C ALA A 248 -17.34 9.48 -42.88
N ARG A 249 -16.13 9.95 -42.51
CA ARG A 249 -15.17 10.50 -43.50
C ARG A 249 -14.68 9.44 -44.50
N ARG A 250 -14.45 8.19 -44.06
CA ARG A 250 -14.03 7.09 -44.96
C ARG A 250 -15.13 6.73 -45.96
N GLU A 251 -16.38 6.64 -45.46
CA GLU A 251 -17.53 6.35 -46.32
C GLU A 251 -17.78 7.45 -47.37
N THR A 252 -17.68 8.73 -46.99
CA THR A 252 -17.80 9.85 -47.91
C THR A 252 -16.72 9.79 -49.00
N LYS A 253 -15.46 9.54 -48.63
CA LYS A 253 -14.36 9.43 -49.57
C LYS A 253 -14.51 8.23 -50.50
N GLN A 254 -14.99 7.09 -50.02
CA GLN A 254 -15.27 5.90 -50.84
C GLN A 254 -16.45 6.14 -51.83
N ALA A 255 -17.43 6.97 -51.45
CA ALA A 255 -18.55 7.32 -52.30
C ALA A 255 -18.08 8.28 -53.44
N GLU A 256 -17.16 9.20 -53.15
CA GLU A 256 -16.59 10.11 -54.14
C GLU A 256 -15.65 9.41 -55.13
N ASP A 257 -14.89 8.39 -54.68
CA ASP A 257 -13.96 7.61 -55.51
C ASP A 257 -14.67 6.53 -56.36
N LYS A 258 -15.98 6.30 -56.23
CA LYS A 258 -16.70 5.36 -57.12
C LYS A 258 -16.91 5.97 -58.51
N PRO A 259 -16.33 5.40 -59.60
CA PRO A 259 -16.52 5.92 -60.94
C PRO A 259 -17.98 5.89 -61.30
N ALA A 260 -18.48 7.04 -61.81
CA ALA A 260 -19.86 7.17 -62.30
C ALA A 260 -20.12 6.09 -63.35
N LYS A 261 -21.05 5.16 -63.06
CA LYS A 261 -21.51 4.18 -64.05
C LYS A 261 -22.03 4.91 -65.25
N LYS A 262 -21.29 4.84 -66.38
CA LYS A 262 -21.71 5.34 -67.67
C LYS A 262 -23.09 4.78 -68.00
N ARG A 263 -24.10 5.66 -68.00
CA ARG A 263 -25.43 5.31 -68.57
C ARG A 263 -25.27 5.03 -70.04
N SER A 264 -25.41 3.78 -70.45
CA SER A 264 -25.52 3.42 -71.87
C SER A 264 -26.73 4.12 -72.45
N PRO A 265 -26.64 4.77 -73.63
CA PRO A 265 -27.80 5.32 -74.30
C PRO A 265 -28.65 4.17 -74.83
N ARG A 266 -29.91 4.12 -74.44
CA ARG A 266 -30.92 3.23 -75.07
C ARG A 266 -31.16 3.73 -76.50
N ARG A 267 -30.89 2.84 -77.49
CA ARG A 267 -31.45 2.93 -78.83
C ARG A 267 -32.88 2.38 -78.82
#